data_5e474755bb81cefbfcaad053219c61b6
#
_entry.id   5e474755bb81cefbfcaad053219c61b6
#
_cell.length_a   1.000
_cell.length_b   1.000
_cell.length_c   1.000
_cell.angle_alpha   90.00
_cell.angle_beta   90.00
_cell.angle_gamma   90.00
#
_symmetry.space_group_name_H-M   'P 1'
#
loop_
_entity.id
_entity.type
_entity.pdbx_description
1 polymer ?
#
loop_
_entity_poly.entity_id
_entity_poly.type
_entity_poly.pdbx_seq_one_letter_code
_entity_poly.pdbx_strand_id
1 'polypeptide(L)'
;MKVLVTGATGQLGWDVMEALKRRGIDCRGTGSKDLDITDREAVMQYIGTYRPDAVIHCAAYTAVDKAEDEPELCRKVNADGTAYIAEACKLVDARMVYISTDYVFGDDGDRPHEVDDPPHPLNVYGQTKWEGEEAVRHILQKYFIVRISWVFGEHGNNFVKTMLRLGKERKEISVVADQFGAPT
;
A
#
# COMPACT_ATOMS: atom_id res chain seq x y z
N MET A 1 12.82 -18.77 -4.15
CA MET A 1 11.56 -18.01 -3.99
C MET A 1 11.69 -16.76 -4.85
N LYS A 2 10.72 -16.53 -5.71
CA LYS A 2 10.68 -15.47 -6.71
C LYS A 2 9.58 -14.48 -6.32
N VAL A 3 9.94 -13.24 -6.06
CA VAL A 3 9.03 -12.23 -5.50
C VAL A 3 8.79 -11.12 -6.53
N LEU A 4 7.53 -10.72 -6.70
CA LEU A 4 7.15 -9.51 -7.41
C LEU A 4 6.78 -8.42 -6.40
N VAL A 5 7.30 -7.20 -6.57
CA VAL A 5 6.94 -6.03 -5.77
C VAL A 5 6.28 -5.01 -6.69
N THR A 6 5.01 -4.70 -6.47
CA THR A 6 4.34 -3.61 -7.18
C THR A 6 4.53 -2.30 -6.42
N GLY A 7 4.54 -1.16 -7.13
CA GLY A 7 4.83 0.12 -6.49
C GLY A 7 6.28 0.26 -6.02
N ALA A 8 7.21 -0.46 -6.66
CA ALA A 8 8.63 -0.52 -6.31
C ALA A 8 9.36 0.84 -6.43
N THR A 9 8.79 1.81 -7.11
CA THR A 9 9.31 3.18 -7.23
C THR A 9 8.88 4.11 -6.09
N GLY A 10 7.91 3.68 -5.28
CA GLY A 10 7.45 4.39 -4.09
C GLY A 10 8.36 4.14 -2.88
N GLN A 11 8.12 4.89 -1.78
CA GLN A 11 8.93 4.82 -0.56
C GLN A 11 9.06 3.39 -0.03
N LEU A 12 7.95 2.76 0.35
CA LEU A 12 7.93 1.42 0.92
C LEU A 12 8.39 0.36 -0.09
N GLY A 13 7.91 0.43 -1.34
CA GLY A 13 8.28 -0.56 -2.37
C GLY A 13 9.78 -0.58 -2.64
N TRP A 14 10.44 0.58 -2.61
CA TRP A 14 11.89 0.68 -2.74
C TRP A 14 12.62 0.01 -1.56
N ASP A 15 12.20 0.29 -0.32
CA ASP A 15 12.80 -0.32 0.88
C ASP A 15 12.60 -1.84 0.89
N VAL A 16 11.42 -2.32 0.46
CA VAL A 16 11.14 -3.75 0.29
C VAL A 16 12.09 -4.38 -0.74
N MET A 17 12.27 -3.75 -1.90
CA MET A 17 13.20 -4.23 -2.92
C MET A 17 14.63 -4.36 -2.38
N GLU A 18 15.12 -3.34 -1.69
CA GLU A 18 16.45 -3.36 -1.09
C GLU A 18 16.59 -4.42 0.01
N ALA A 19 15.54 -4.62 0.82
CA ALA A 19 15.52 -5.66 1.82
C ALA A 19 15.55 -7.08 1.22
N LEU A 20 14.84 -7.31 0.12
CA LEU A 20 14.86 -8.59 -0.61
C LEU A 20 16.23 -8.87 -1.23
N LYS A 21 16.81 -7.87 -1.90
CA LYS A 21 18.16 -7.97 -2.49
C LYS A 21 19.21 -8.31 -1.45
N ARG A 22 19.22 -7.60 -0.30
CA ARG A 22 20.17 -7.88 0.81
C ARG A 22 20.05 -9.30 1.37
N ARG A 23 18.88 -9.91 1.27
CA ARG A 23 18.63 -11.31 1.67
C ARG A 23 18.90 -12.32 0.57
N GLY A 24 19.35 -11.91 -0.61
CA GLY A 24 19.59 -12.78 -1.75
C GLY A 24 18.31 -13.41 -2.31
N ILE A 25 17.16 -12.76 -2.12
CA ILE A 25 15.87 -13.24 -2.65
C ILE A 25 15.71 -12.73 -4.07
N ASP A 26 15.42 -13.63 -5.01
CA ASP A 26 15.10 -13.28 -6.39
C ASP A 26 13.84 -12.42 -6.42
N CYS A 27 13.96 -11.17 -6.88
CA CYS A 27 12.86 -10.23 -6.86
C CYS A 27 12.85 -9.31 -8.08
N ARG A 28 11.64 -8.92 -8.50
CA ARG A 28 11.40 -7.93 -9.55
C ARG A 28 10.45 -6.86 -9.02
N GLY A 29 10.78 -5.59 -9.26
CA GLY A 29 9.93 -4.45 -8.94
C GLY A 29 9.22 -3.93 -10.19
N THR A 30 7.99 -3.42 -10.03
CA THR A 30 7.26 -2.67 -11.05
C THR A 30 6.77 -1.34 -10.50
N GLY A 31 6.90 -0.29 -11.30
CA GLY A 31 6.22 1.00 -11.11
C GLY A 31 5.04 1.14 -12.07
N SER A 32 4.33 2.27 -12.03
CA SER A 32 3.18 2.54 -12.89
C SER A 32 3.51 2.59 -14.39
N LYS A 33 4.78 2.85 -14.73
CA LYS A 33 5.25 2.83 -16.12
C LYS A 33 5.52 1.42 -16.64
N ASP A 34 5.75 0.45 -15.74
CA ASP A 34 6.06 -0.93 -16.08
C ASP A 34 4.81 -1.79 -16.09
N LEU A 35 3.87 -1.50 -15.19
CA LEU A 35 2.61 -2.21 -15.01
C LEU A 35 1.54 -1.26 -14.48
N ASP A 36 0.57 -0.91 -15.31
CA ASP A 36 -0.67 -0.25 -14.86
C ASP A 36 -1.56 -1.29 -14.16
N ILE A 37 -1.64 -1.22 -12.85
CA ILE A 37 -2.44 -2.15 -12.06
C ILE A 37 -3.95 -1.96 -12.26
N THR A 38 -4.39 -0.85 -12.89
CA THR A 38 -5.78 -0.60 -13.23
C THR A 38 -6.22 -1.24 -14.55
N ASP A 39 -5.26 -1.81 -15.30
CA ASP A 39 -5.50 -2.62 -16.48
C ASP A 39 -5.47 -4.11 -16.10
N ARG A 40 -6.65 -4.71 -16.01
CA ARG A 40 -6.80 -6.11 -15.60
C ARG A 40 -6.05 -7.08 -16.54
N GLU A 41 -6.11 -6.84 -17.85
CA GLU A 41 -5.47 -7.72 -18.83
C GLU A 41 -3.95 -7.65 -18.71
N ALA A 42 -3.39 -6.44 -18.58
CA ALA A 42 -1.97 -6.23 -18.36
C ALA A 42 -1.48 -6.93 -17.07
N VAL A 43 -2.25 -6.83 -15.98
CA VAL A 43 -1.94 -7.50 -14.70
C VAL A 43 -1.93 -9.02 -14.86
N MET A 44 -2.97 -9.59 -15.47
CA MET A 44 -3.10 -11.03 -15.68
C MET A 44 -1.96 -11.58 -16.55
N GLN A 45 -1.63 -10.87 -17.63
CA GLN A 45 -0.54 -11.24 -18.53
C GLN A 45 0.82 -11.16 -17.84
N TYR A 46 1.09 -10.06 -17.12
CA TYR A 46 2.38 -9.84 -16.47
C TYR A 46 2.67 -10.89 -15.40
N ILE A 47 1.74 -11.07 -14.46
CA ILE A 47 1.89 -12.02 -13.35
C ILE A 47 1.85 -13.47 -13.88
N GLY A 48 0.97 -13.75 -14.85
CA GLY A 48 0.88 -15.06 -15.50
C GLY A 48 2.17 -15.47 -16.22
N THR A 49 2.86 -14.52 -16.84
CA THR A 49 4.16 -14.75 -17.51
C THR A 49 5.31 -14.84 -16.51
N TYR A 50 5.37 -13.89 -15.55
CA TYR A 50 6.45 -13.85 -14.56
C TYR A 50 6.37 -15.02 -13.57
N ARG A 51 5.17 -15.49 -13.21
CA ARG A 51 4.88 -16.57 -12.26
C ARG A 51 5.67 -16.46 -10.96
N PRO A 52 5.41 -15.42 -10.14
CA PRO A 52 6.07 -15.27 -8.84
C PRO A 52 5.54 -16.32 -7.84
N ASP A 53 6.36 -16.67 -6.83
CA ASP A 53 5.92 -17.42 -5.65
C ASP A 53 5.15 -16.52 -4.66
N ALA A 54 5.47 -15.22 -4.67
CA ALA A 54 4.82 -14.22 -3.83
C ALA A 54 4.77 -12.85 -4.52
N VAL A 55 3.70 -12.08 -4.23
CA VAL A 55 3.54 -10.68 -4.62
C VAL A 55 3.48 -9.83 -3.36
N ILE A 56 4.34 -8.81 -3.25
CA ILE A 56 4.24 -7.76 -2.23
C ILE A 56 3.65 -6.54 -2.91
N HIS A 57 2.38 -6.25 -2.58
CA HIS A 57 1.60 -5.22 -3.24
C HIS A 57 1.69 -3.89 -2.48
N CYS A 58 2.65 -3.05 -2.89
CA CYS A 58 2.89 -1.72 -2.32
C CYS A 58 2.29 -0.58 -3.19
N ALA A 59 1.81 -0.88 -4.40
CA ALA A 59 1.19 0.13 -5.25
C ALA A 59 -0.15 0.58 -4.66
N ALA A 60 -0.34 1.89 -4.53
CA ALA A 60 -1.56 2.49 -4.03
C ALA A 60 -1.67 3.96 -4.46
N TYR A 61 -2.89 4.47 -4.51
CA TYR A 61 -3.18 5.89 -4.50
C TYR A 61 -3.12 6.36 -3.04
N THR A 62 -2.17 7.21 -2.69
CA THR A 62 -1.87 7.57 -1.29
C THR A 62 -2.06 9.05 -0.96
N ALA A 63 -2.54 9.86 -1.91
CA ALA A 63 -2.83 11.27 -1.69
C ALA A 63 -4.21 11.40 -1.02
N VAL A 64 -4.25 11.28 0.32
CA VAL A 64 -5.48 11.17 1.12
C VAL A 64 -6.45 12.32 0.85
N ASP A 65 -5.99 13.57 0.96
CA ASP A 65 -6.85 14.74 0.74
C ASP A 65 -7.36 14.81 -0.71
N LYS A 66 -6.49 14.49 -1.68
CA LYS A 66 -6.86 14.51 -3.09
C LYS A 66 -7.81 13.36 -3.48
N ALA A 67 -7.85 12.29 -2.70
CA ALA A 67 -8.77 11.18 -2.91
C ALA A 67 -10.23 11.61 -2.80
N GLU A 68 -10.53 12.65 -1.99
CA GLU A 68 -11.87 13.22 -1.87
C GLU A 68 -12.34 13.90 -3.18
N ASP A 69 -11.38 14.46 -3.94
CA ASP A 69 -11.65 15.09 -5.23
C ASP A 69 -11.63 14.07 -6.39
N GLU A 70 -10.94 12.93 -6.22
CA GLU A 70 -10.74 11.91 -7.25
C GLU A 70 -11.17 10.50 -6.77
N PRO A 71 -12.39 10.32 -6.22
CA PRO A 71 -12.79 9.06 -5.57
C PRO A 71 -12.79 7.86 -6.52
N GLU A 72 -13.19 8.05 -7.78
CA GLU A 72 -13.20 6.98 -8.78
C GLU A 72 -11.80 6.50 -9.13
N LEU A 73 -10.84 7.43 -9.29
CA LEU A 73 -9.45 7.08 -9.55
C LEU A 73 -8.84 6.36 -8.34
N CYS A 74 -9.10 6.87 -7.14
CA CYS A 74 -8.64 6.26 -5.90
C CYS A 74 -9.16 4.80 -5.77
N ARG A 75 -10.45 4.58 -6.01
CA ARG A 75 -11.08 3.25 -6.01
C ARG A 75 -10.48 2.34 -7.07
N LYS A 76 -10.34 2.84 -8.30
CA LYS A 76 -9.76 2.08 -9.42
C LYS A 76 -8.36 1.55 -9.10
N VAL A 77 -7.53 2.36 -8.41
CA VAL A 77 -6.19 1.94 -8.01
C VAL A 77 -6.20 1.03 -6.78
N ASN A 78 -6.88 1.46 -5.71
CA ASN A 78 -6.77 0.80 -4.39
C ASN A 78 -7.65 -0.44 -4.24
N ALA A 79 -8.84 -0.45 -4.84
CA ALA A 79 -9.77 -1.57 -4.78
C ALA A 79 -9.67 -2.47 -6.01
N ASP A 80 -9.98 -1.93 -7.21
CA ASP A 80 -10.04 -2.73 -8.43
C ASP A 80 -8.65 -3.26 -8.80
N GLY A 81 -7.61 -2.42 -8.79
CA GLY A 81 -6.24 -2.82 -9.07
C GLY A 81 -5.74 -3.90 -8.09
N THR A 82 -6.09 -3.77 -6.80
CA THR A 82 -5.79 -4.81 -5.79
C THR A 82 -6.51 -6.11 -6.09
N ALA A 83 -7.78 -6.05 -6.50
CA ALA A 83 -8.54 -7.24 -6.90
C ALA A 83 -7.90 -7.95 -8.10
N TYR A 84 -7.46 -7.21 -9.12
CA TYR A 84 -6.79 -7.80 -10.29
C TYR A 84 -5.47 -8.48 -9.94
N ILE A 85 -4.67 -7.87 -9.04
CA ILE A 85 -3.46 -8.49 -8.51
C ILE A 85 -3.79 -9.79 -7.75
N ALA A 86 -4.84 -9.78 -6.92
CA ALA A 86 -5.28 -10.96 -6.18
C ALA A 86 -5.76 -12.08 -7.12
N GLU A 87 -6.56 -11.76 -8.14
CA GLU A 87 -6.99 -12.72 -9.17
C GLU A 87 -5.79 -13.36 -9.88
N ALA A 88 -4.81 -12.55 -10.27
CA ALA A 88 -3.60 -13.05 -10.93
C ALA A 88 -2.76 -13.90 -9.98
N CYS A 89 -2.64 -13.56 -8.70
CA CYS A 89 -1.98 -14.38 -7.68
C CYS A 89 -2.67 -15.75 -7.55
N LYS A 90 -4.01 -15.76 -7.51
CA LYS A 90 -4.81 -17.01 -7.46
C LYS A 90 -4.53 -17.91 -8.66
N LEU A 91 -4.45 -17.32 -9.86
CA LEU A 91 -4.19 -18.06 -11.10
C LEU A 91 -2.84 -18.80 -11.10
N VAL A 92 -1.80 -18.19 -10.51
CA VAL A 92 -0.44 -18.75 -10.47
C VAL A 92 -0.09 -19.42 -9.13
N ASP A 93 -1.03 -19.52 -8.20
CA ASP A 93 -0.88 -20.04 -6.82
C ASP A 93 0.14 -19.25 -5.98
N ALA A 94 0.33 -17.96 -6.26
CA ALA A 94 1.23 -17.09 -5.51
C ALA A 94 0.60 -16.65 -4.18
N ARG A 95 1.45 -16.40 -3.17
CA ARG A 95 1.06 -15.70 -1.94
C ARG A 95 0.97 -14.20 -2.20
N MET A 96 0.10 -13.50 -1.48
CA MET A 96 0.03 -12.05 -1.55
C MET A 96 0.26 -11.41 -0.18
N VAL A 97 1.12 -10.40 -0.13
CA VAL A 97 1.23 -9.47 0.99
C VAL A 97 0.63 -8.14 0.52
N TYR A 98 -0.51 -7.77 1.07
CA TYR A 98 -1.20 -6.52 0.77
C TYR A 98 -0.86 -5.48 1.82
N ILE A 99 -0.34 -4.35 1.39
CA ILE A 99 -0.07 -3.21 2.27
C ILE A 99 -1.33 -2.37 2.39
N SER A 100 -1.92 -2.37 3.57
CA SER A 100 -3.09 -1.58 3.95
C SER A 100 -2.68 -0.41 4.86
N THR A 101 -3.63 0.19 5.55
CA THR A 101 -3.47 1.42 6.33
C THR A 101 -4.30 1.38 7.60
N ASP A 102 -3.91 2.16 8.60
CA ASP A 102 -4.72 2.49 9.78
C ASP A 102 -5.99 3.29 9.45
N TYR A 103 -6.02 4.00 8.31
CA TYR A 103 -7.22 4.72 7.83
C TYR A 103 -8.44 3.83 7.55
N VAL A 104 -8.30 2.50 7.62
CA VAL A 104 -9.44 1.57 7.59
C VAL A 104 -10.25 1.61 8.89
N PHE A 105 -9.68 2.13 9.96
CA PHE A 105 -10.37 2.38 11.23
C PHE A 105 -10.96 3.78 11.29
N GLY A 106 -11.98 3.95 12.12
CA GLY A 106 -12.57 5.23 12.44
C GLY A 106 -11.92 5.89 13.67
N ASP A 107 -12.62 6.87 14.20
CA ASP A 107 -12.28 7.52 15.47
C ASP A 107 -13.03 6.81 16.61
N ASP A 108 -12.56 5.61 16.94
CA ASP A 108 -13.25 4.70 17.88
C ASP A 108 -12.72 4.83 19.32
N GLY A 109 -12.13 5.99 19.69
CA GLY A 109 -11.65 6.31 21.02
C GLY A 109 -10.14 6.12 21.23
N ASP A 110 -9.72 6.15 22.51
CA ASP A 110 -8.31 6.31 22.89
C ASP A 110 -7.51 5.01 23.02
N ARG A 111 -8.11 3.86 22.75
CA ARG A 111 -7.41 2.57 22.83
C ARG A 111 -6.68 2.21 21.52
N PRO A 112 -5.56 1.48 21.57
CA PRO A 112 -4.98 0.89 20.37
C PRO A 112 -5.98 -0.05 19.67
N HIS A 113 -5.99 -0.02 18.34
CA HIS A 113 -6.79 -0.94 17.54
C HIS A 113 -6.21 -2.37 17.56
N GLU A 114 -7.10 -3.33 17.64
CA GLU A 114 -6.78 -4.75 17.49
C GLU A 114 -7.05 -5.22 16.05
N VAL A 115 -6.48 -6.38 15.70
CA VAL A 115 -6.61 -6.93 14.33
C VAL A 115 -8.07 -7.22 13.94
N ASP A 116 -8.90 -7.57 14.92
CA ASP A 116 -10.29 -7.97 14.74
C ASP A 116 -11.29 -6.81 14.93
N ASP A 117 -10.79 -5.59 15.19
CA ASP A 117 -11.66 -4.42 15.27
C ASP A 117 -12.38 -4.20 13.94
N PRO A 118 -13.69 -3.91 13.96
CA PRO A 118 -14.46 -3.69 12.75
C PRO A 118 -13.93 -2.44 12.01
N PRO A 119 -13.69 -2.51 10.70
CA PRO A 119 -13.34 -1.34 9.93
C PRO A 119 -14.47 -0.32 9.85
N HIS A 120 -14.11 0.95 9.98
CA HIS A 120 -15.03 2.08 9.89
C HIS A 120 -14.33 3.29 9.27
N PRO A 121 -13.89 3.20 7.99
CA PRO A 121 -13.13 4.25 7.34
C PRO A 121 -13.93 5.55 7.23
N LEU A 122 -13.30 6.68 7.53
CA LEU A 122 -13.93 8.00 7.55
C LEU A 122 -13.69 8.82 6.27
N ASN A 123 -12.85 8.33 5.36
CA ASN A 123 -12.49 9.02 4.12
C ASN A 123 -12.41 8.06 2.94
N VAL A 124 -12.38 8.62 1.72
CA VAL A 124 -12.32 7.85 0.46
C VAL A 124 -11.07 6.96 0.40
N TYR A 125 -9.92 7.46 0.84
CA TYR A 125 -8.68 6.67 0.87
C TYR A 125 -8.84 5.42 1.74
N GLY A 126 -9.25 5.58 2.98
CA GLY A 126 -9.48 4.46 3.91
C GLY A 126 -10.53 3.48 3.39
N GLN A 127 -11.65 4.01 2.86
CA GLN A 127 -12.71 3.19 2.28
C GLN A 127 -12.19 2.33 1.11
N THR A 128 -11.46 2.91 0.17
CA THR A 128 -10.94 2.17 -0.98
C THR A 128 -9.83 1.18 -0.61
N LYS A 129 -9.03 1.49 0.42
CA LYS A 129 -8.07 0.53 0.98
C LYS A 129 -8.75 -0.64 1.68
N TRP A 130 -9.83 -0.38 2.43
CA TRP A 130 -10.67 -1.42 3.02
C TRP A 130 -11.31 -2.33 1.96
N GLU A 131 -11.85 -1.76 0.88
CA GLU A 131 -12.38 -2.53 -0.24
C GLU A 131 -11.31 -3.44 -0.88
N GLY A 132 -10.06 -2.96 -0.95
CA GLY A 132 -8.92 -3.79 -1.36
C GLY A 132 -8.65 -4.96 -0.39
N GLU A 133 -8.75 -4.74 0.94
CA GLU A 133 -8.64 -5.84 1.92
C GLU A 133 -9.73 -6.89 1.70
N GLU A 134 -10.97 -6.46 1.50
CA GLU A 134 -12.10 -7.35 1.24
C GLU A 134 -11.90 -8.16 -0.06
N ALA A 135 -11.41 -7.51 -1.13
CA ALA A 135 -11.09 -8.21 -2.36
C ALA A 135 -10.03 -9.31 -2.13
N VAL A 136 -8.96 -9.00 -1.39
CA VAL A 136 -7.91 -9.98 -1.05
C VAL A 136 -8.48 -11.15 -0.25
N ARG A 137 -9.30 -10.89 0.78
CA ARG A 137 -9.93 -11.92 1.63
C ARG A 137 -10.86 -12.84 0.84
N HIS A 138 -11.66 -12.27 -0.07
CA HIS A 138 -12.63 -13.05 -0.86
C HIS A 138 -11.97 -13.89 -1.96
N ILE A 139 -10.88 -13.38 -2.56
CA ILE A 139 -10.25 -14.01 -3.73
C ILE A 139 -9.20 -15.05 -3.32
N LEU A 140 -8.39 -14.77 -2.27
CA LEU A 140 -7.22 -15.55 -1.89
C LEU A 140 -7.41 -16.32 -0.58
N GLN A 141 -6.67 -17.45 -0.48
CA GLN A 141 -6.48 -18.18 0.79
C GLN A 141 -5.07 -17.99 1.36
N LYS A 142 -4.09 -17.61 0.52
CA LYS A 142 -2.68 -17.45 0.87
C LYS A 142 -2.30 -15.97 0.84
N TYR A 143 -2.65 -15.23 1.89
CA TYR A 143 -2.37 -13.80 1.95
C TYR A 143 -1.96 -13.34 3.36
N PHE A 144 -1.35 -12.16 3.40
CA PHE A 144 -1.19 -11.32 4.58
C PHE A 144 -1.69 -9.92 4.25
N ILE A 145 -2.43 -9.31 5.18
CA ILE A 145 -2.82 -7.92 5.13
C ILE A 145 -2.04 -7.21 6.23
N VAL A 146 -1.22 -6.22 5.84
CA VAL A 146 -0.35 -5.48 6.75
C VAL A 146 -0.82 -4.03 6.77
N ARG A 147 -1.45 -3.61 7.86
CA ARG A 147 -1.87 -2.23 8.09
C ARG A 147 -0.68 -1.46 8.66
N ILE A 148 -0.34 -0.37 8.01
CA ILE A 148 0.78 0.50 8.38
C ILE A 148 0.30 1.93 8.56
N SER A 149 1.02 2.72 9.37
CA SER A 149 0.73 4.13 9.59
C SER A 149 2.01 4.96 9.68
N TRP A 150 1.92 6.24 9.35
CA TRP A 150 2.99 7.23 9.51
C TRP A 150 4.35 6.78 8.97
N VAL A 151 4.34 6.16 7.80
CA VAL A 151 5.53 5.53 7.19
C VAL A 151 6.61 6.56 6.90
N PHE A 152 7.82 6.29 7.32
CA PHE A 152 8.99 7.09 6.99
C PHE A 152 10.17 6.19 6.58
N GLY A 153 11.13 6.74 5.84
CA GLY A 153 12.29 6.00 5.36
C GLY A 153 13.28 6.91 4.65
N GLU A 154 14.39 6.33 4.22
CA GLU A 154 15.45 7.06 3.51
C GLU A 154 15.05 7.42 2.07
N HIS A 155 14.21 6.61 1.44
CA HIS A 155 13.75 6.87 0.07
C HIS A 155 12.42 7.64 0.07
N GLY A 156 12.20 8.45 -0.99
CA GLY A 156 10.98 9.22 -1.19
C GLY A 156 10.81 10.42 -0.25
N ASN A 157 9.61 10.99 -0.26
CA ASN A 157 9.23 12.11 0.59
C ASN A 157 8.41 11.59 1.78
N ASN A 158 8.64 12.16 2.96
CA ASN A 158 7.89 11.84 4.17
C ASN A 158 7.87 13.02 5.14
N PHE A 159 7.08 12.88 6.20
CA PHE A 159 6.93 13.91 7.22
C PHE A 159 8.27 14.31 7.84
N VAL A 160 9.11 13.35 8.22
CA VAL A 160 10.42 13.63 8.87
C VAL A 160 11.30 14.49 7.96
N LYS A 161 11.44 14.12 6.70
CA LYS A 161 12.23 14.91 5.74
C LYS A 161 11.63 16.30 5.49
N THR A 162 10.31 16.38 5.46
CA THR A 162 9.60 17.66 5.31
C THR A 162 9.88 18.58 6.50
N MET A 163 9.80 18.06 7.74
CA MET A 163 10.11 18.84 8.94
C MET A 163 11.58 19.27 8.97
N LEU A 164 12.51 18.39 8.63
CA LEU A 164 13.93 18.73 8.55
C LEU A 164 14.23 19.82 7.52
N ARG A 165 13.55 19.80 6.37
CA ARG A 165 13.67 20.85 5.35
C ARG A 165 13.07 22.17 5.83
N LEU A 166 11.83 22.15 6.29
CA LEU A 166 11.14 23.35 6.75
C LEU A 166 11.83 24.00 7.95
N GLY A 167 12.39 23.21 8.87
CA GLY A 167 13.15 23.72 10.03
C GLY A 167 14.44 24.46 9.64
N LYS A 168 14.97 24.22 8.43
CA LYS A 168 16.09 25.00 7.89
C LYS A 168 15.65 26.29 7.18
N GLU A 169 14.44 26.31 6.65
CA GLU A 169 13.91 27.41 5.82
C GLU A 169 13.05 28.41 6.62
N ARG A 170 12.42 27.97 7.72
CA ARG A 170 11.42 28.74 8.46
C ARG A 170 11.78 28.88 9.94
N LYS A 171 11.43 30.01 10.53
CA LYS A 171 11.60 30.24 11.97
C LYS A 171 10.52 29.58 12.82
N GLU A 172 9.34 29.38 12.25
CA GLU A 172 8.18 28.77 12.89
C GLU A 172 7.53 27.77 11.93
N ILE A 173 7.07 26.64 12.46
CA ILE A 173 6.36 25.60 11.74
C ILE A 173 5.12 25.25 12.54
N SER A 174 3.94 25.33 11.92
CA SER A 174 2.70 24.83 12.50
C SER A 174 2.50 23.38 12.09
N VAL A 175 2.20 22.53 13.05
CA VAL A 175 1.93 21.10 12.85
C VAL A 175 0.63 20.75 13.56
N VAL A 176 -0.18 19.89 12.94
CA VAL A 176 -1.37 19.31 13.56
C VAL A 176 -0.95 18.54 14.81
N ALA A 177 -1.65 18.72 15.93
CA ALA A 177 -1.27 18.20 17.24
C ALA A 177 -2.37 17.35 17.91
N ASP A 178 -3.45 17.06 17.21
CA ASP A 178 -4.60 16.28 17.67
C ASP A 178 -4.70 14.88 17.03
N GLN A 179 -3.67 14.48 16.29
CA GLN A 179 -3.57 13.15 15.73
C GLN A 179 -2.63 12.27 16.56
N PHE A 180 -3.13 11.10 16.94
CA PHE A 180 -2.38 10.09 17.70
C PHE A 180 -2.17 8.87 16.81
N GLY A 181 -0.97 8.28 16.83
CA GLY A 181 -0.65 7.12 16.02
C GLY A 181 0.73 6.57 16.32
N ALA A 182 1.03 5.38 15.80
CA ALA A 182 2.32 4.74 15.92
C ALA A 182 2.98 4.65 14.53
N PRO A 183 4.17 5.26 14.32
CA PRO A 183 4.88 5.13 13.06
C PRO A 183 5.35 3.70 12.83
N THR A 184 5.30 3.26 11.57
CA THR A 184 5.78 1.94 11.13
C THR A 184 7.00 2.07 10.22
#